data_2ec1d6d0f50579880850c3631dd24cb8
#
_entry.id   2ec1d6d0f50579880850c3631dd24cb8
#
_cell.length_a   1.000
_cell.length_b   1.000
_cell.length_c   1.000
_cell.angle_alpha   90.00
_cell.angle_beta   90.00
_cell.angle_gamma   90.00
#
_symmetry.space_group_name_H-M   'P 1'
#
loop_
_entity.id
_entity.type
_entity.pdbx_description
1 polymer ?
#
loop_
_entity_poly.entity_id
_entity_poly.type
_entity_poly.pdbx_seq_one_letter_code
_entity_poly.pdbx_strand_id
1 'polypeptide(L)'
;WGGWWFWDPVENAAFVPWLLAVALVHSLLVTENRNIFINWSLLLSIFAFAASLLGTFLVRSGILTSVHAFALDPERGLFILGIFSFFVLGGLIIFAFKNSTKNVASFYSLNSKEFGLLLNNLLLVVLAVSILFGTLYPLIYEAFTDGKQISVGAPYFEFIIFPFAILLGLLQGIALYLSWGSTKSFSFIGKLIVESISIFLLTLVLLFILFDELISASFFTVFIFAWILAGSLMINFSFKSA
;
A
#
# COMPACT_ATOMS: atom_id res chain seq x y z
N TRP A 1 -25.85 -5.92 -2.99
CA TRP A 1 -24.61 -5.94 -2.22
C TRP A 1 -24.32 -4.57 -1.58
N GLY A 2 -25.06 -3.50 -1.81
CA GLY A 2 -25.04 -2.19 -1.15
C GLY A 2 -23.95 -1.21 -1.58
N GLY A 3 -23.01 -1.52 -2.49
CA GLY A 3 -21.98 -0.62 -2.99
C GLY A 3 -20.79 -1.32 -3.62
N TRP A 4 -19.72 -0.57 -3.84
CA TRP A 4 -18.52 -1.05 -4.53
C TRP A 4 -17.52 -1.73 -3.58
N TRP A 5 -17.50 -1.34 -2.29
CA TRP A 5 -16.57 -1.83 -1.29
C TRP A 5 -17.11 -1.62 0.12
N PHE A 6 -17.06 -2.66 0.96
CA PHE A 6 -17.63 -2.67 2.31
C PHE A 6 -16.64 -2.93 3.43
N TRP A 7 -15.39 -3.11 3.13
CA TRP A 7 -14.41 -3.59 4.10
C TRP A 7 -14.76 -4.96 4.67
N ASP A 8 -15.43 -5.78 3.87
CA ASP A 8 -15.70 -7.15 4.22
C ASP A 8 -14.38 -7.93 4.37
N PRO A 9 -14.29 -8.92 5.30
CA PRO A 9 -13.07 -9.69 5.51
C PRO A 9 -12.48 -10.32 4.25
N VAL A 10 -13.30 -10.74 3.29
CA VAL A 10 -12.84 -11.30 2.00
C VAL A 10 -12.23 -10.23 1.10
N GLU A 11 -12.85 -9.05 1.06
CA GLU A 11 -12.30 -7.89 0.33
C GLU A 11 -10.95 -7.46 0.91
N ASN A 12 -10.87 -7.35 2.24
CA ASN A 12 -9.65 -7.02 2.95
C ASN A 12 -8.55 -8.08 2.71
N ALA A 13 -8.92 -9.37 2.72
CA ALA A 13 -8.01 -10.48 2.45
C ALA A 13 -7.43 -10.46 1.04
N ALA A 14 -8.15 -9.89 0.06
CA ALA A 14 -7.65 -9.66 -1.29
C ALA A 14 -6.80 -8.39 -1.40
N PHE A 15 -7.11 -7.36 -0.63
CA PHE A 15 -6.44 -6.05 -0.68
C PHE A 15 -5.04 -6.08 -0.05
N VAL A 16 -4.86 -6.80 1.06
CA VAL A 16 -3.56 -6.89 1.77
C VAL A 16 -2.44 -7.42 0.87
N PRO A 17 -2.56 -8.57 0.17
CA PRO A 17 -1.50 -9.03 -0.72
C PRO A 17 -1.25 -8.09 -1.89
N TRP A 18 -2.26 -7.36 -2.38
CA TRP A 18 -2.09 -6.34 -3.41
C TRP A 18 -1.19 -5.18 -2.91
N LEU A 19 -1.43 -4.64 -1.71
CA LEU A 19 -0.58 -3.60 -1.12
C LEU A 19 0.87 -4.05 -0.99
N LEU A 20 1.09 -5.27 -0.51
CA LEU A 20 2.44 -5.85 -0.37
C LEU A 20 3.10 -6.10 -1.73
N ALA A 21 2.34 -6.52 -2.75
CA ALA A 21 2.84 -6.70 -4.11
C ALA A 21 3.24 -5.36 -4.75
N VAL A 22 2.47 -4.28 -4.54
CA VAL A 22 2.84 -2.93 -5.00
C VAL A 22 4.13 -2.47 -4.33
N ALA A 23 4.27 -2.66 -3.01
CA ALA A 23 5.50 -2.37 -2.29
C ALA A 23 6.69 -3.19 -2.83
N LEU A 24 6.47 -4.47 -3.14
CA LEU A 24 7.48 -5.34 -3.76
C LEU A 24 7.93 -4.81 -5.13
N VAL A 25 7.02 -4.42 -6.01
CA VAL A 25 7.36 -3.84 -7.32
C VAL A 25 8.25 -2.60 -7.16
N HIS A 26 7.91 -1.70 -6.25
CA HIS A 26 8.73 -0.51 -5.97
C HIS A 26 10.10 -0.87 -5.40
N SER A 27 10.18 -1.88 -4.53
CA SER A 27 11.45 -2.36 -3.98
C SER A 27 12.32 -3.02 -5.06
N LEU A 28 11.73 -3.81 -5.96
CA LEU A 28 12.43 -4.43 -7.09
C LEU A 28 12.99 -3.38 -8.05
N LEU A 29 12.24 -2.30 -8.34
CA LEU A 29 12.75 -1.19 -9.16
C LEU A 29 14.02 -0.57 -8.57
N VAL A 30 14.07 -0.39 -7.24
CA VAL A 30 15.28 0.11 -6.57
C VAL A 30 16.40 -0.94 -6.62
N THR A 31 16.07 -2.21 -6.41
CA THR A 31 17.05 -3.30 -6.46
C THR A 31 17.69 -3.41 -7.84
N GLU A 32 16.90 -3.35 -8.90
CA GLU A 32 17.37 -3.42 -10.28
C GLU A 32 18.27 -2.24 -10.67
N ASN A 33 17.88 -1.02 -10.29
CA ASN A 33 18.61 0.18 -10.70
C ASN A 33 19.82 0.51 -9.81
N ARG A 34 19.81 0.09 -8.54
CA ARG A 34 20.80 0.53 -7.53
C ARG A 34 21.45 -0.61 -6.75
N ASN A 35 21.03 -1.87 -6.92
CA ASN A 35 21.49 -3.03 -6.15
C ASN A 35 21.34 -2.88 -4.63
N ILE A 36 20.36 -2.09 -4.18
CA ILE A 36 19.97 -1.94 -2.78
C ILE A 36 18.57 -2.50 -2.57
N PHE A 37 18.12 -2.66 -1.33
CA PHE A 37 16.83 -3.23 -0.94
C PHE A 37 16.63 -4.72 -1.26
N ILE A 38 17.69 -5.47 -1.59
CA ILE A 38 17.60 -6.90 -1.94
C ILE A 38 16.90 -7.69 -0.84
N ASN A 39 17.33 -7.53 0.42
CA ASN A 39 16.71 -8.24 1.55
C ASN A 39 15.28 -7.80 1.80
N TRP A 40 14.98 -6.52 1.62
CA TRP A 40 13.65 -5.97 1.72
C TRP A 40 12.73 -6.54 0.63
N SER A 41 13.20 -6.63 -0.61
CA SER A 41 12.47 -7.24 -1.72
C SER A 41 12.20 -8.73 -1.47
N LEU A 42 13.18 -9.47 -0.92
CA LEU A 42 12.98 -10.88 -0.56
C LEU A 42 11.93 -11.04 0.54
N LEU A 43 11.97 -10.23 1.58
CA LEU A 43 10.94 -10.26 2.65
C LEU A 43 9.57 -9.90 2.12
N LEU A 44 9.46 -8.85 1.30
CA LEU A 44 8.18 -8.45 0.70
C LEU A 44 7.62 -9.55 -0.21
N SER A 45 8.46 -10.28 -0.96
CA SER A 45 8.00 -11.39 -1.80
C SER A 45 7.42 -12.54 -0.97
N ILE A 46 8.09 -12.89 0.16
CA ILE A 46 7.59 -13.90 1.09
C ILE A 46 6.25 -13.44 1.71
N PHE A 47 6.17 -12.20 2.18
CA PHE A 47 4.96 -11.70 2.84
C PHE A 47 3.79 -11.46 1.88
N ALA A 48 4.03 -11.01 0.64
CA ALA A 48 2.99 -10.88 -0.37
C ALA A 48 2.38 -12.25 -0.73
N PHE A 49 3.23 -13.27 -0.91
CA PHE A 49 2.78 -14.64 -1.13
C PHE A 49 2.07 -15.22 0.11
N ALA A 50 2.63 -15.01 1.30
CA ALA A 50 2.02 -15.40 2.55
C ALA A 50 0.63 -14.81 2.74
N ALA A 51 0.48 -13.51 2.48
CA ALA A 51 -0.81 -12.81 2.57
C ALA A 51 -1.84 -13.37 1.58
N SER A 52 -1.44 -13.75 0.37
CA SER A 52 -2.31 -14.40 -0.62
C SER A 52 -2.82 -15.77 -0.14
N LEU A 53 -1.93 -16.59 0.42
CA LEU A 53 -2.33 -17.89 1.00
C LEU A 53 -3.20 -17.72 2.24
N LEU A 54 -2.85 -16.76 3.12
CA LEU A 54 -3.63 -16.43 4.30
C LEU A 54 -5.05 -15.97 3.92
N GLY A 55 -5.16 -15.10 2.91
CA GLY A 55 -6.44 -14.67 2.38
C GLY A 55 -7.29 -15.85 1.87
N THR A 56 -6.68 -16.76 1.10
CA THR A 56 -7.35 -17.97 0.63
C THR A 56 -7.80 -18.87 1.78
N PHE A 57 -6.98 -19.00 2.84
CA PHE A 57 -7.33 -19.73 4.05
C PHE A 57 -8.53 -19.08 4.76
N LEU A 58 -8.51 -17.76 4.99
CA LEU A 58 -9.58 -17.04 5.68
C LEU A 58 -10.92 -17.19 4.96
N VAL A 59 -10.91 -17.08 3.62
CA VAL A 59 -12.13 -17.24 2.80
C VAL A 59 -12.66 -18.66 2.84
N ARG A 60 -11.78 -19.67 2.84
CA ARG A 60 -12.17 -21.07 2.71
C ARG A 60 -12.50 -21.74 4.03
N SER A 61 -11.84 -21.36 5.11
CA SER A 61 -11.98 -21.99 6.42
C SER A 61 -13.34 -21.75 7.09
N GLY A 62 -14.03 -20.68 6.73
CA GLY A 62 -15.27 -20.27 7.40
C GLY A 62 -15.07 -19.66 8.79
N ILE A 63 -13.83 -19.36 9.17
CA ILE A 63 -13.52 -18.74 10.48
C ILE A 63 -14.06 -17.31 10.55
N LEU A 64 -14.06 -16.59 9.41
CA LEU A 64 -14.60 -15.23 9.31
C LEU A 64 -15.98 -15.24 8.68
N THR A 65 -16.91 -14.52 9.26
CA THR A 65 -18.24 -14.28 8.70
C THR A 65 -18.12 -13.25 7.58
N SER A 66 -18.50 -13.63 6.36
CA SER A 66 -18.44 -12.76 5.19
C SER A 66 -19.63 -13.04 4.26
N VAL A 67 -20.17 -11.98 3.68
CA VAL A 67 -21.21 -12.07 2.64
C VAL A 67 -20.67 -12.66 1.33
N HIS A 68 -19.36 -12.72 1.16
CA HIS A 68 -18.66 -13.26 -0.01
C HIS A 68 -18.12 -14.70 0.20
N ALA A 69 -18.37 -15.32 1.37
CA ALA A 69 -17.94 -16.67 1.67
C ALA A 69 -19.01 -17.69 1.31
N PHE A 70 -19.03 -18.18 0.05
CA PHE A 70 -20.07 -19.07 -0.45
C PHE A 70 -19.84 -20.56 -0.24
N ALA A 71 -18.62 -20.99 -0.03
CA ALA A 71 -18.27 -22.39 0.07
C ALA A 71 -17.29 -22.65 1.20
N LEU A 72 -17.83 -22.74 2.41
CA LEU A 72 -17.05 -23.03 3.61
C LEU A 72 -16.62 -24.51 3.62
N ASP A 73 -15.35 -24.75 3.80
CA ASP A 73 -14.75 -26.10 3.83
C ASP A 73 -13.56 -26.08 4.80
N PRO A 74 -13.79 -26.35 6.10
CA PRO A 74 -12.74 -26.30 7.11
C PRO A 74 -11.58 -27.26 6.84
N GLU A 75 -11.83 -28.44 6.26
CA GLU A 75 -10.77 -29.43 5.97
C GLU A 75 -9.81 -28.91 4.91
N ARG A 76 -10.34 -28.35 3.83
CA ARG A 76 -9.50 -27.68 2.81
C ARG A 76 -8.85 -26.42 3.34
N GLY A 77 -9.50 -25.71 4.26
CA GLY A 77 -8.92 -24.60 4.98
C GLY A 77 -7.65 -25.02 5.73
N LEU A 78 -7.70 -26.08 6.51
CA LEU A 78 -6.53 -26.61 7.22
C LEU A 78 -5.41 -27.08 6.28
N PHE A 79 -5.75 -27.66 5.13
CA PHE A 79 -4.76 -28.00 4.12
C PHE A 79 -4.03 -26.77 3.56
N ILE A 80 -4.77 -25.69 3.28
CA ILE A 80 -4.20 -24.40 2.83
C ILE A 80 -3.31 -23.80 3.93
N LEU A 81 -3.71 -23.89 5.20
CA LEU A 81 -2.89 -23.43 6.33
C LEU A 81 -1.57 -24.25 6.43
N GLY A 82 -1.63 -25.54 6.15
CA GLY A 82 -0.42 -26.38 6.05
C GLY A 82 0.53 -25.91 4.94
N ILE A 83 0.01 -25.64 3.75
CA ILE A 83 0.77 -25.06 2.63
C ILE A 83 1.36 -23.70 3.01
N PHE A 84 0.54 -22.82 3.58
CA PHE A 84 0.97 -21.51 4.08
C PHE A 84 2.15 -21.66 5.04
N SER A 85 2.02 -22.49 6.06
CA SER A 85 3.05 -22.70 7.07
C SER A 85 4.34 -23.24 6.46
N PHE A 86 4.25 -24.21 5.54
CA PHE A 86 5.41 -24.78 4.86
C PHE A 86 6.18 -23.75 4.03
N PHE A 87 5.49 -22.97 3.20
CA PHE A 87 6.16 -21.99 2.34
C PHE A 87 6.67 -20.77 3.10
N VAL A 88 5.91 -20.28 4.09
CA VAL A 88 6.31 -19.11 4.87
C VAL A 88 7.49 -19.46 5.77
N LEU A 89 7.40 -20.54 6.56
CA LEU A 89 8.51 -20.96 7.42
C LEU A 89 9.72 -21.36 6.59
N GLY A 90 9.54 -22.12 5.52
CA GLY A 90 10.63 -22.49 4.60
C GLY A 90 11.29 -21.27 3.97
N GLY A 91 10.51 -20.30 3.49
CA GLY A 91 11.02 -19.05 2.93
C GLY A 91 11.80 -18.21 3.94
N LEU A 92 11.28 -18.06 5.17
CA LEU A 92 11.95 -17.32 6.24
C LEU A 92 13.23 -18.04 6.73
N ILE A 93 13.21 -19.36 6.81
CA ILE A 93 14.38 -20.16 7.15
C ILE A 93 15.47 -19.96 6.08
N ILE A 94 15.14 -20.12 4.80
CA ILE A 94 16.09 -19.91 3.70
C ILE A 94 16.62 -18.47 3.72
N PHE A 95 15.73 -17.48 3.95
CA PHE A 95 16.14 -16.09 4.08
C PHE A 95 17.12 -15.88 5.22
N ALA A 96 16.88 -16.44 6.40
CA ALA A 96 17.74 -16.32 7.56
C ALA A 96 19.14 -16.92 7.34
N PHE A 97 19.22 -18.10 6.70
CA PHE A 97 20.50 -18.79 6.46
C PHE A 97 21.27 -18.27 5.23
N LYS A 98 20.58 -17.77 4.21
CA LYS A 98 21.23 -17.24 2.98
C LYS A 98 21.45 -15.75 2.97
N ASN A 99 21.04 -15.03 4.00
CA ASN A 99 21.16 -13.57 4.08
C ASN A 99 22.63 -13.15 4.34
N SER A 100 23.51 -13.54 3.43
CA SER A 100 24.94 -13.18 3.42
C SER A 100 25.25 -12.18 2.31
N THR A 101 24.28 -11.38 1.87
CA THR A 101 24.57 -10.30 0.94
C THR A 101 25.42 -9.27 1.64
N LYS A 102 26.65 -9.08 1.14
CA LYS A 102 27.50 -7.98 1.58
C LYS A 102 26.69 -6.72 1.48
N ASN A 103 26.41 -6.09 2.62
CA ASN A 103 25.80 -4.77 2.65
C ASN A 103 26.74 -3.83 1.89
N VAL A 104 26.44 -3.62 0.61
CA VAL A 104 27.01 -2.50 -0.10
C VAL A 104 26.37 -1.29 0.56
N ALA A 105 27.12 -0.60 1.41
CA ALA A 105 26.68 0.65 2.02
C ALA A 105 26.54 1.69 0.89
N SER A 106 25.39 1.68 0.26
CA SER A 106 25.06 2.67 -0.75
C SER A 106 24.33 3.82 -0.05
N PHE A 107 25.02 4.95 0.01
CA PHE A 107 24.41 6.17 0.52
C PHE A 107 23.47 6.74 -0.54
N TYR A 108 22.23 6.98 -0.14
CA TYR A 108 21.25 7.76 -0.89
C TYR A 108 20.76 8.91 -0.03
N SER A 109 20.48 10.03 -0.65
CA SER A 109 20.05 11.24 0.07
C SER A 109 18.54 11.21 0.33
N LEU A 110 18.07 12.00 1.31
CA LEU A 110 16.64 12.12 1.63
C LEU A 110 15.81 12.69 0.46
N ASN A 111 16.46 13.41 -0.47
CA ASN A 111 15.83 13.93 -1.68
C ASN A 111 16.11 13.04 -2.91
N SER A 112 16.20 11.75 -2.72
CA SER A 112 16.43 10.76 -3.78
C SER A 112 15.19 9.93 -4.06
N LYS A 113 15.13 9.36 -5.26
CA LYS A 113 14.07 8.45 -5.67
C LYS A 113 14.02 7.18 -4.79
N GLU A 114 15.19 6.70 -4.38
CA GLU A 114 15.33 5.56 -3.46
C GLU A 114 14.63 5.82 -2.13
N PHE A 115 14.83 7.00 -1.54
CA PHE A 115 14.18 7.36 -0.29
C PHE A 115 12.67 7.53 -0.44
N GLY A 116 12.23 8.17 -1.54
CA GLY A 116 10.79 8.29 -1.86
C GLY A 116 10.11 6.93 -1.99
N LEU A 117 10.74 5.97 -2.69
CA LEU A 117 10.23 4.60 -2.84
C LEU A 117 10.29 3.81 -1.53
N LEU A 118 11.30 4.02 -0.69
CA LEU A 118 11.36 3.42 0.65
C LEU A 118 10.19 3.89 1.52
N LEU A 119 9.95 5.20 1.56
CA LEU A 119 8.85 5.78 2.33
C LEU A 119 7.49 5.27 1.83
N ASN A 120 7.31 5.21 0.52
CA ASN A 120 6.11 4.63 -0.09
C ASN A 120 5.91 3.15 0.31
N ASN A 121 6.97 2.35 0.27
CA ASN A 121 6.92 0.95 0.70
C ASN A 121 6.56 0.82 2.17
N LEU A 122 7.13 1.66 3.03
CA LEU A 122 6.82 1.66 4.46
C LEU A 122 5.34 1.97 4.70
N LEU A 123 4.79 3.00 4.04
CA LEU A 123 3.38 3.35 4.15
C LEU A 123 2.46 2.22 3.68
N LEU A 124 2.78 1.58 2.55
CA LEU A 124 2.01 0.44 2.03
C LEU A 124 2.04 -0.76 2.98
N VAL A 125 3.20 -1.07 3.57
CA VAL A 125 3.33 -2.18 4.53
C VAL A 125 2.57 -1.88 5.82
N VAL A 126 2.69 -0.67 6.37
CA VAL A 126 1.95 -0.27 7.59
C VAL A 126 0.44 -0.32 7.33
N LEU A 127 0.00 0.16 6.18
CA LEU A 127 -1.41 0.09 5.78
C LEU A 127 -1.89 -1.37 5.66
N ALA A 128 -1.12 -2.24 5.00
CA ALA A 128 -1.43 -3.67 4.86
C ALA A 128 -1.55 -4.36 6.22
N VAL A 129 -0.62 -4.09 7.14
CA VAL A 129 -0.65 -4.62 8.52
C VAL A 129 -1.84 -4.09 9.29
N SER A 130 -2.17 -2.81 9.16
CA SER A 130 -3.33 -2.20 9.85
C SER A 130 -4.66 -2.81 9.38
N ILE A 131 -4.81 -3.04 8.06
CA ILE A 131 -6.00 -3.69 7.50
C ILE A 131 -6.08 -5.15 7.95
N LEU A 132 -4.97 -5.89 7.89
CA LEU A 132 -4.92 -7.27 8.35
C LEU A 132 -5.26 -7.39 9.83
N PHE A 133 -4.70 -6.49 10.66
CA PHE A 133 -4.99 -6.45 12.09
C PHE A 133 -6.48 -6.19 12.35
N GLY A 134 -7.09 -5.17 11.71
CA GLY A 134 -8.52 -4.90 11.86
C GLY A 134 -9.40 -6.06 11.40
N THR A 135 -8.99 -6.78 10.35
CA THR A 135 -9.71 -7.94 9.83
C THR A 135 -9.63 -9.15 10.76
N LEU A 136 -8.49 -9.37 11.41
CA LEU A 136 -8.26 -10.49 12.33
C LEU A 136 -8.65 -10.16 13.77
N TYR A 137 -8.82 -8.89 14.12
CA TYR A 137 -9.08 -8.46 15.49
C TYR A 137 -10.33 -9.10 16.12
N PRO A 138 -11.46 -9.29 15.41
CA PRO A 138 -12.61 -10.01 15.95
C PRO A 138 -12.27 -11.43 16.41
N LEU A 139 -11.48 -12.18 15.65
CA LEU A 139 -11.04 -13.53 16.00
C LEU A 139 -10.12 -13.53 17.24
N ILE A 140 -9.18 -12.59 17.26
CA ILE A 140 -8.27 -12.44 18.40
C ILE A 140 -9.08 -12.11 19.67
N TYR A 141 -10.00 -11.17 19.57
CA TYR A 141 -10.83 -10.77 20.70
C TYR A 141 -11.70 -11.93 21.23
N GLU A 142 -12.36 -12.67 20.35
CA GLU A 142 -13.17 -13.84 20.68
C GLU A 142 -12.34 -14.91 21.41
N ALA A 143 -11.12 -15.16 20.96
CA ALA A 143 -10.21 -16.14 21.58
C ALA A 143 -9.76 -15.75 23.01
N PHE A 144 -9.70 -14.45 23.34
CA PHE A 144 -9.25 -13.96 24.64
C PHE A 144 -10.38 -13.52 25.59
N THR A 145 -11.64 -13.58 25.16
CA THR A 145 -12.79 -13.06 25.94
C THR A 145 -13.92 -14.07 26.13
N ASP A 146 -13.59 -15.35 26.26
CA ASP A 146 -14.56 -16.43 26.49
C ASP A 146 -15.71 -16.46 25.44
N GLY A 147 -15.37 -16.20 24.17
CA GLY A 147 -16.31 -16.28 23.06
C GLY A 147 -17.17 -15.02 22.84
N LYS A 148 -16.82 -13.88 23.44
CA LYS A 148 -17.52 -12.61 23.16
C LYS A 148 -17.18 -12.15 21.75
N GLN A 149 -18.21 -11.90 20.96
CA GLN A 149 -18.05 -11.46 19.58
C GLN A 149 -18.10 -9.94 19.47
N ILE A 150 -17.20 -9.39 18.68
CA ILE A 150 -17.19 -8.00 18.24
C ILE A 150 -17.08 -7.95 16.73
N SER A 151 -17.45 -6.83 16.14
CA SER A 151 -17.23 -6.57 14.72
C SER A 151 -16.38 -5.31 14.53
N VAL A 152 -15.46 -5.35 13.56
CA VAL A 152 -14.72 -4.19 13.08
C VAL A 152 -15.27 -3.85 11.71
N GLY A 153 -15.91 -2.69 11.61
CA GLY A 153 -16.61 -2.25 10.40
C GLY A 153 -15.89 -1.14 9.64
N ALA A 154 -16.55 -0.64 8.59
CA ALA A 154 -16.07 0.41 7.69
C ALA A 154 -15.45 1.63 8.39
N PRO A 155 -16.01 2.18 9.49
CA PRO A 155 -15.43 3.36 10.14
C PRO A 155 -13.97 3.20 10.59
N TYR A 156 -13.57 2.00 11.02
CA TYR A 156 -12.18 1.73 11.39
C TYR A 156 -11.24 1.80 10.17
N PHE A 157 -11.63 1.13 9.09
CA PHE A 157 -10.82 1.05 7.88
C PHE A 157 -10.74 2.41 7.17
N GLU A 158 -11.84 3.12 7.06
CA GLU A 158 -11.89 4.46 6.47
C GLU A 158 -11.03 5.46 7.24
N PHE A 159 -11.09 5.44 8.58
CA PHE A 159 -10.27 6.30 9.43
C PHE A 159 -8.77 6.07 9.22
N ILE A 160 -8.35 4.82 9.02
CA ILE A 160 -6.94 4.49 8.77
C ILE A 160 -6.56 4.83 7.33
N ILE A 161 -7.34 4.39 6.35
CA ILE A 161 -6.95 4.49 4.94
C ILE A 161 -6.91 5.93 4.46
N PHE A 162 -7.82 6.77 4.90
CA PHE A 162 -7.89 8.14 4.41
C PHE A 162 -6.57 8.93 4.56
N PRO A 163 -5.93 9.01 5.74
CA PRO A 163 -4.64 9.69 5.86
C PRO A 163 -3.52 9.00 5.05
N PHE A 164 -3.50 7.67 4.98
CA PHE A 164 -2.51 6.95 4.17
C PHE A 164 -2.70 7.21 2.67
N ALA A 165 -3.93 7.26 2.17
CA ALA A 165 -4.22 7.58 0.78
C ALA A 165 -3.73 8.98 0.40
N ILE A 166 -3.94 9.97 1.27
CA ILE A 166 -3.41 11.32 1.08
C ILE A 166 -1.88 11.30 1.03
N LEU A 167 -1.22 10.67 2.01
CA LEU A 167 0.24 10.61 2.05
C LEU A 167 0.84 9.90 0.85
N LEU A 168 0.26 8.77 0.44
CA LEU A 168 0.69 8.03 -0.76
C LEU A 168 0.51 8.86 -2.03
N GLY A 169 -0.63 9.55 -2.16
CA GLY A 169 -0.89 10.42 -3.30
C GLY A 169 0.10 11.60 -3.38
N LEU A 170 0.39 12.24 -2.23
CA LEU A 170 1.40 13.31 -2.16
C LEU A 170 2.79 12.80 -2.53
N LEU A 171 3.19 11.65 -2.00
CA LEU A 171 4.47 11.02 -2.33
C LEU A 171 4.57 10.68 -3.82
N GLN A 172 3.50 10.18 -4.42
CA GLN A 172 3.48 9.82 -5.83
C GLN A 172 3.72 11.05 -6.71
N GLY A 173 3.09 12.19 -6.41
CA GLY A 173 3.35 13.44 -7.11
C GLY A 173 4.79 13.91 -6.94
N ILE A 174 5.35 13.87 -5.72
CA ILE A 174 6.75 14.23 -5.45
C ILE A 174 7.73 13.29 -6.16
N ALA A 175 7.45 11.98 -6.18
CA ALA A 175 8.33 10.96 -6.76
C ALA A 175 8.62 11.18 -8.24
N LEU A 176 7.72 11.85 -8.97
CA LEU A 176 7.91 12.19 -10.39
C LEU A 176 9.13 13.11 -10.62
N TYR A 177 9.48 13.94 -9.65
CA TYR A 177 10.58 14.91 -9.73
C TYR A 177 11.88 14.40 -9.12
N LEU A 178 11.87 13.26 -8.44
CA LEU A 178 13.06 12.69 -7.79
C LEU A 178 13.97 11.96 -8.78
N SER A 179 15.28 12.19 -8.62
CA SER A 179 16.34 11.51 -9.38
C SER A 179 16.96 10.38 -8.53
N TRP A 180 17.56 9.40 -9.22
CA TRP A 180 18.35 8.37 -8.54
C TRP A 180 19.60 8.96 -7.87
N GLY A 181 19.88 8.55 -6.64
CA GLY A 181 21.02 8.96 -5.81
C GLY A 181 20.81 10.29 -5.10
N SER A 182 20.62 11.37 -5.80
CA SER A 182 20.24 12.66 -5.21
C SER A 182 19.68 13.63 -6.26
N THR A 183 18.69 14.40 -5.86
CA THR A 183 18.13 15.47 -6.71
C THR A 183 18.93 16.75 -6.45
N LYS A 184 19.72 17.17 -7.46
CA LYS A 184 20.70 18.29 -7.32
C LYS A 184 20.11 19.69 -7.42
N SER A 185 18.84 19.83 -7.83
CA SER A 185 18.28 21.16 -8.13
C SER A 185 17.18 21.56 -7.14
N PHE A 186 17.38 22.66 -6.43
CA PHE A 186 16.34 23.34 -5.67
C PHE A 186 15.22 23.92 -6.55
N SER A 187 15.46 24.07 -7.86
CA SER A 187 14.46 24.63 -8.79
C SER A 187 13.21 23.74 -8.93
N PHE A 188 13.31 22.44 -8.66
CA PHE A 188 12.17 21.56 -8.69
C PHE A 188 11.17 21.84 -7.55
N ILE A 189 11.66 22.26 -6.36
CA ILE A 189 10.80 22.59 -5.21
C ILE A 189 9.88 23.76 -5.53
N GLY A 190 10.42 24.81 -6.15
CA GLY A 190 9.63 25.94 -6.61
C GLY A 190 8.53 25.55 -7.59
N LYS A 191 8.86 24.70 -8.57
CA LYS A 191 7.88 24.17 -9.54
C LYS A 191 6.81 23.35 -8.85
N LEU A 192 7.20 22.45 -7.94
CA LEU A 192 6.30 21.60 -7.16
C LEU A 192 5.32 22.43 -6.31
N ILE A 193 5.81 23.49 -5.64
CA ILE A 193 4.97 24.38 -4.83
C ILE A 193 3.97 25.12 -5.73
N VAL A 194 4.42 25.71 -6.82
CA VAL A 194 3.55 26.45 -7.74
C VAL A 194 2.49 25.54 -8.34
N GLU A 195 2.88 24.35 -8.80
CA GLU A 195 1.97 23.35 -9.35
C GLU A 195 0.93 22.90 -8.32
N SER A 196 1.37 22.55 -7.10
CA SER A 196 0.48 22.12 -6.02
C SER A 196 -0.55 23.19 -5.66
N ILE A 197 -0.11 24.44 -5.51
CA ILE A 197 -1.00 25.57 -5.20
C ILE A 197 -1.98 25.79 -6.35
N SER A 198 -1.52 25.77 -7.61
CA SER A 198 -2.37 25.99 -8.78
C SER A 198 -3.45 24.91 -8.90
N ILE A 199 -3.08 23.65 -8.72
CA ILE A 199 -4.03 22.52 -8.79
C ILE A 199 -4.99 22.56 -7.60
N PHE A 200 -4.50 22.92 -6.40
CA PHE A 200 -5.34 23.05 -5.22
C PHE A 200 -6.42 24.13 -5.42
N LEU A 201 -6.04 25.30 -5.91
CA LEU A 201 -6.98 26.38 -6.21
C LEU A 201 -7.96 26.02 -7.32
N LEU A 202 -7.47 25.39 -8.39
CA LEU A 202 -8.33 24.92 -9.48
C LEU A 202 -9.35 23.88 -9.00
N THR A 203 -8.93 22.92 -8.17
CA THR A 203 -9.82 21.91 -7.60
C THR A 203 -10.87 22.53 -6.69
N LEU A 204 -10.49 23.52 -5.84
CA LEU A 204 -11.43 24.27 -5.02
C LEU A 204 -12.52 24.96 -5.88
N VAL A 205 -12.09 25.67 -6.92
CA VAL A 205 -13.00 26.40 -7.81
C VAL A 205 -13.94 25.44 -8.55
N LEU A 206 -13.41 24.34 -9.09
CA LEU A 206 -14.20 23.37 -9.83
C LEU A 206 -15.25 22.67 -8.95
N LEU A 207 -14.87 22.23 -7.74
CA LEU A 207 -15.81 21.56 -6.85
C LEU A 207 -16.86 22.53 -6.29
N PHE A 208 -16.49 23.78 -6.01
CA PHE A 208 -17.45 24.80 -5.62
C PHE A 208 -18.48 25.09 -6.71
N ILE A 209 -18.04 25.19 -7.98
CA ILE A 209 -18.94 25.43 -9.12
C ILE A 209 -19.85 24.23 -9.40
N LEU A 210 -19.33 22.98 -9.27
CA LEU A 210 -20.05 21.79 -9.68
C LEU A 210 -20.92 21.20 -8.57
N PHE A 211 -20.54 21.33 -7.30
CA PHE A 211 -21.14 20.60 -6.18
C PHE A 211 -21.51 21.48 -4.98
N ASP A 212 -21.20 22.77 -5.00
CA ASP A 212 -21.36 23.70 -3.87
C ASP A 212 -20.64 23.22 -2.58
N GLU A 213 -19.59 22.40 -2.75
CA GLU A 213 -18.75 21.87 -1.69
C GLU A 213 -17.34 22.46 -1.74
N LEU A 214 -16.85 22.99 -0.61
CA LEU A 214 -15.51 23.58 -0.54
C LEU A 214 -14.45 22.58 -0.10
N ILE A 215 -14.70 21.79 0.93
CA ILE A 215 -13.74 20.81 1.45
C ILE A 215 -14.48 19.55 1.89
N SER A 216 -14.22 18.45 1.19
CA SER A 216 -14.78 17.14 1.48
C SER A 216 -13.76 16.04 1.16
N ALA A 217 -14.07 14.79 1.45
CA ALA A 217 -13.24 13.65 1.02
C ALA A 217 -13.07 13.62 -0.50
N SER A 218 -14.11 13.99 -1.25
CA SER A 218 -14.09 14.13 -2.71
C SER A 218 -13.07 15.16 -3.18
N PHE A 219 -12.93 16.29 -2.45
CA PHE A 219 -11.93 17.31 -2.74
C PHE A 219 -10.50 16.73 -2.73
N PHE A 220 -10.12 16.01 -1.68
CA PHE A 220 -8.78 15.44 -1.58
C PHE A 220 -8.52 14.40 -2.68
N THR A 221 -9.52 13.60 -3.02
CA THR A 221 -9.41 12.61 -4.09
C THR A 221 -9.16 13.27 -5.45
N VAL A 222 -9.97 14.27 -5.80
CA VAL A 222 -9.83 15.01 -7.08
C VAL A 222 -8.53 15.80 -7.12
N PHE A 223 -8.12 16.44 -6.01
CA PHE A 223 -6.87 17.17 -5.90
C PHE A 223 -5.65 16.24 -6.15
N ILE A 224 -5.58 15.10 -5.46
CA ILE A 224 -4.48 14.15 -5.62
C ILE A 224 -4.42 13.61 -7.06
N PHE A 225 -5.57 13.23 -7.62
CA PHE A 225 -5.64 12.75 -9.00
C PHE A 225 -5.16 13.80 -10.00
N ALA A 226 -5.65 15.04 -9.88
CA ALA A 226 -5.26 16.14 -10.75
C ALA A 226 -3.76 16.46 -10.63
N TRP A 227 -3.21 16.40 -9.40
CA TRP A 227 -1.79 16.63 -9.16
C TRP A 227 -0.90 15.57 -9.83
N ILE A 228 -1.23 14.29 -9.65
CA ILE A 228 -0.49 13.20 -10.29
C ILE A 228 -0.56 13.32 -11.82
N LEU A 229 -1.73 13.62 -12.35
CA LEU A 229 -1.94 13.79 -13.79
C LEU A 229 -1.12 14.96 -14.36
N ALA A 230 -1.16 16.12 -13.72
CA ALA A 230 -0.43 17.30 -14.15
C ALA A 230 1.09 17.07 -14.13
N GLY A 231 1.62 16.50 -13.05
CA GLY A 231 3.04 16.15 -12.95
C GLY A 231 3.47 15.17 -14.05
N SER A 232 2.66 14.15 -14.32
CA SER A 232 2.92 13.19 -15.41
C SER A 232 2.93 13.83 -16.78
N LEU A 233 2.04 14.78 -17.05
CA LEU A 233 1.98 15.52 -18.31
C LEU A 233 3.20 16.44 -18.47
N MET A 234 3.56 17.20 -17.43
CA MET A 234 4.71 18.12 -17.47
C MET A 234 6.02 17.39 -17.76
N ILE A 235 6.25 16.23 -17.17
CA ILE A 235 7.44 15.42 -17.44
C ILE A 235 7.47 14.96 -18.91
N ASN A 236 6.35 14.47 -19.43
CA ASN A 236 6.28 14.03 -20.83
C ASN A 236 6.54 15.18 -21.83
N PHE A 237 6.07 16.39 -21.55
CA PHE A 237 6.35 17.56 -22.38
C PHE A 237 7.83 17.99 -22.30
N SER A 238 8.46 17.90 -21.13
CA SER A 238 9.88 18.23 -20.95
C SER A 238 10.80 17.27 -21.70
N PHE A 239 10.46 15.98 -21.82
CA PHE A 239 11.22 15.00 -22.61
C PHE A 239 11.11 15.20 -24.13
N LYS A 240 10.03 15.82 -24.61
CA LYS A 240 9.87 16.09 -26.08
C LYS A 240 10.55 17.37 -26.55
N SER A 241 10.95 18.22 -25.61
CA SER A 241 11.61 19.52 -25.92
C SER A 241 13.12 19.50 -25.71
N ALA A 242 13.72 18.40 -25.32
CA ALA A 242 15.15 18.15 -25.16
C ALA A 242 15.65 17.18 -26.24
#